data_f3331c26d4864eacd82c4b5c7ba38676
#
_entry.id   f3331c26d4864eacd82c4b5c7ba38676
#
_cell.length_a   1.000
_cell.length_b   1.000
_cell.length_c   1.000
_cell.angle_alpha   90.00
_cell.angle_beta   90.00
_cell.angle_gamma   90.00
#
_symmetry.space_group_name_H-M   'P 1'
#
loop_
_entity.id
_entity.type
_entity.pdbx_description
1 polymer ?
#
loop_
_entity_poly.entity_id
_entity_poly.type
_entity_poly.pdbx_seq_one_letter_code
_entity_poly.pdbx_strand_id
1 'polypeptide(L)'
;LNYVPNELARNLYHDCTNLVGVIVPTIRHPFFATFTAHLQHALAAQGLRTMLCSTADEADGEIQYVDMLRRHMMDGIVMCAHTSHPGDYWTSIHRPIVAFDRVLGDGISSIGSDHEQGGRLIAQMLIRNGAKHVVMIGGPRDQFFDLAARGEVEEGPFDLGKTTFPTVRYYLTLEQELTSAGVKYEYVEAGEVMDFAGYHRAVSNALDKVTTDGVDAVVSSDIGASFCVREALGRGISIPDELQIVAYDGTY
;
A
#
# COMPACT_ATOMS: atom_id res chain seq x y z
N LEU A 1 5.21 41.68 28.92
CA LEU A 1 6.26 41.01 28.14
C LEU A 1 5.69 39.70 27.59
N ASN A 2 5.34 39.66 26.30
CA ASN A 2 4.94 38.40 25.61
C ASN A 2 6.23 37.63 25.25
N TYR A 3 6.90 37.07 26.24
CA TYR A 3 8.02 36.16 25.97
C TYR A 3 7.45 34.81 25.54
N VAL A 4 7.76 34.39 24.30
CA VAL A 4 7.52 33.04 23.80
C VAL A 4 8.85 32.28 23.94
N PRO A 5 8.91 31.24 24.81
CA PRO A 5 10.12 30.44 24.95
C PRO A 5 10.53 29.83 23.62
N ASN A 6 11.83 29.82 23.34
CA ASN A 6 12.35 29.14 22.16
C ASN A 6 12.25 27.62 22.38
N GLU A 7 11.36 26.97 21.64
CA GLU A 7 11.17 25.51 21.73
C GLU A 7 12.44 24.73 21.39
N LEU A 8 13.26 25.22 20.47
CA LEU A 8 14.52 24.55 20.10
C LEU A 8 15.48 24.47 21.30
N ALA A 9 15.60 25.55 22.10
CA ALA A 9 16.42 25.54 23.29
C ALA A 9 15.87 24.59 24.37
N ARG A 10 14.57 24.50 24.51
CA ARG A 10 13.91 23.57 25.44
C ARG A 10 14.07 22.12 24.98
N ASN A 11 13.92 21.84 23.69
CA ASN A 11 14.10 20.52 23.10
C ASN A 11 15.52 20.01 23.27
N LEU A 12 16.51 20.89 23.12
CA LEU A 12 17.91 20.56 23.36
C LEU A 12 18.18 20.13 24.81
N TYR A 13 17.48 20.77 25.77
CA TYR A 13 17.61 20.43 27.19
C TYR A 13 16.94 19.10 27.55
N HIS A 14 15.81 18.79 26.92
CA HIS A 14 15.01 17.58 27.20
C HIS A 14 15.32 16.40 26.25
N ASP A 15 16.19 16.58 25.26
CA ASP A 15 16.51 15.61 24.20
C ASP A 15 15.26 15.01 23.52
N CYS A 16 14.20 15.82 23.41
CA CYS A 16 12.98 15.42 22.72
C CYS A 16 12.31 16.61 22.03
N THR A 17 11.71 16.35 20.87
CA THR A 17 11.00 17.34 20.06
C THR A 17 9.47 17.19 20.15
N ASN A 18 9.00 16.06 20.64
CA ASN A 18 7.61 15.60 20.55
C ASN A 18 7.08 15.59 19.10
N LEU A 19 7.99 15.41 18.13
CA LEU A 19 7.70 15.41 16.71
C LEU A 19 7.95 14.01 16.13
N VAL A 20 6.94 13.45 15.47
CA VAL A 20 7.03 12.16 14.76
C VAL A 20 6.86 12.41 13.27
N GLY A 21 7.82 11.92 12.48
CA GLY A 21 7.75 11.90 11.03
C GLY A 21 6.79 10.80 10.55
N VAL A 22 5.88 11.14 9.65
CA VAL A 22 5.05 10.15 8.95
C VAL A 22 5.42 10.22 7.48
N ILE A 23 6.15 9.21 7.02
CA ILE A 23 6.70 9.15 5.66
C ILE A 23 5.82 8.26 4.82
N VAL A 24 5.16 8.86 3.84
CA VAL A 24 4.22 8.18 2.93
C VAL A 24 4.67 8.34 1.48
N PRO A 25 4.33 7.39 0.58
CA PRO A 25 4.65 7.52 -0.84
C PRO A 25 3.99 8.77 -1.44
N THR A 26 2.73 8.98 -1.14
CA THR A 26 1.96 10.13 -1.66
C THR A 26 0.75 10.43 -0.80
N ILE A 27 0.43 11.73 -0.66
CA ILE A 27 -0.81 12.17 -0.03
C ILE A 27 -1.99 12.28 -1.02
N ARG A 28 -1.75 12.04 -2.29
CA ARG A 28 -2.80 12.09 -3.33
C ARG A 28 -3.63 10.80 -3.37
N HIS A 29 -3.11 9.70 -2.82
CA HIS A 29 -3.86 8.46 -2.72
C HIS A 29 -4.78 8.51 -1.49
N PRO A 30 -6.09 8.23 -1.63
CA PRO A 30 -7.07 8.34 -0.55
C PRO A 30 -6.70 7.54 0.70
N PHE A 31 -6.16 6.33 0.53
CA PHE A 31 -5.69 5.49 1.62
C PHE A 31 -4.65 6.23 2.49
N PHE A 32 -3.57 6.75 1.89
CA PHE A 32 -2.52 7.43 2.66
C PHE A 32 -3.00 8.74 3.29
N ALA A 33 -3.90 9.46 2.61
CA ALA A 33 -4.52 10.66 3.18
C ALA A 33 -5.34 10.33 4.44
N THR A 34 -6.21 9.31 4.35
CA THR A 34 -7.07 8.85 5.45
C THR A 34 -6.23 8.29 6.59
N PHE A 35 -5.26 7.41 6.29
CA PHE A 35 -4.34 6.85 7.25
C PHE A 35 -3.59 7.95 8.03
N THR A 36 -3.03 8.93 7.31
CA THR A 36 -2.27 10.03 7.93
C THR A 36 -3.16 10.87 8.84
N ALA A 37 -4.39 11.16 8.44
CA ALA A 37 -5.33 11.93 9.26
C ALA A 37 -5.65 11.20 10.57
N HIS A 38 -5.91 9.90 10.54
CA HIS A 38 -6.17 9.10 11.74
C HIS A 38 -4.92 8.97 12.63
N LEU A 39 -3.76 8.73 12.03
CA LEU A 39 -2.50 8.64 12.76
C LEU A 39 -2.15 9.97 13.45
N GLN A 40 -2.31 11.10 12.75
CA GLN A 40 -2.11 12.42 13.31
C GLN A 40 -3.00 12.65 14.53
N HIS A 41 -4.28 12.27 14.42
CA HIS A 41 -5.21 12.40 15.55
C HIS A 41 -4.77 11.54 16.75
N ALA A 42 -4.37 10.30 16.51
CA ALA A 42 -3.90 9.40 17.56
C ALA A 42 -2.59 9.89 18.22
N LEU A 43 -1.64 10.39 17.44
CA LEU A 43 -0.40 10.97 17.97
C LEU A 43 -0.67 12.24 18.79
N ALA A 44 -1.57 13.11 18.32
CA ALA A 44 -1.96 14.33 19.04
C ALA A 44 -2.60 14.02 20.40
N ALA A 45 -3.39 12.94 20.52
CA ALA A 45 -3.95 12.48 21.78
C ALA A 45 -2.87 12.04 22.79
N GLN A 46 -1.67 11.71 22.33
CA GLN A 46 -0.50 11.38 23.15
C GLN A 46 0.45 12.57 23.35
N GLY A 47 0.06 13.78 22.93
CA GLY A 47 0.88 14.99 23.06
C GLY A 47 2.01 15.07 22.01
N LEU A 48 1.97 14.22 20.97
CA LEU A 48 2.94 14.20 19.88
C LEU A 48 2.44 15.02 18.69
N ARG A 49 3.35 15.70 18.02
CA ARG A 49 3.09 16.42 16.78
C ARG A 49 3.53 15.60 15.58
N THR A 50 2.88 15.78 14.45
CA THR A 50 3.17 15.05 13.22
C THR A 50 3.85 15.94 12.19
N MET A 51 4.94 15.46 11.61
CA MET A 51 5.52 15.99 10.38
C MET A 51 5.17 15.04 9.24
N LEU A 52 4.33 15.47 8.32
CA LEU A 52 3.97 14.68 7.15
C LEU A 52 5.00 14.89 6.04
N CYS A 53 5.56 13.78 5.57
CA CYS A 53 6.60 13.71 4.55
C CYS A 53 6.10 12.84 3.39
N SER A 54 5.90 13.43 2.22
CA SER A 54 5.55 12.71 1.00
C SER A 54 6.79 12.57 0.12
N THR A 55 7.15 11.33 -0.22
CA THR A 55 8.39 11.03 -0.95
C THR A 55 8.18 10.93 -2.45
N ALA A 56 6.94 10.77 -2.92
CA ALA A 56 6.63 10.39 -4.31
C ALA A 56 7.34 9.08 -4.73
N ASP A 57 7.65 8.21 -3.76
CA ASP A 57 8.45 6.99 -3.90
C ASP A 57 9.88 7.23 -4.44
N GLU A 58 10.43 8.43 -4.23
CA GLU A 58 11.80 8.76 -4.56
C GLU A 58 12.74 8.48 -3.37
N ALA A 59 13.78 7.68 -3.60
CA ALA A 59 14.76 7.31 -2.57
C ALA A 59 15.45 8.52 -1.93
N ASP A 60 15.79 9.52 -2.72
CA ASP A 60 16.47 10.73 -2.24
C ASP A 60 15.60 11.53 -1.26
N GLY A 61 14.29 11.59 -1.51
CA GLY A 61 13.33 12.22 -0.61
C GLY A 61 13.25 11.50 0.74
N GLU A 62 13.22 10.17 0.71
CA GLU A 62 13.17 9.32 1.91
C GLU A 62 14.45 9.49 2.76
N ILE A 63 15.64 9.47 2.13
CA ILE A 63 16.93 9.64 2.80
C ILE A 63 17.00 10.99 3.54
N GLN A 64 16.52 12.07 2.93
CA GLN A 64 16.50 13.38 3.57
C GLN A 64 15.68 13.39 4.86
N TYR A 65 14.51 12.74 4.88
CA TYR A 65 13.67 12.66 6.08
C TYR A 65 14.30 11.77 7.16
N VAL A 66 14.95 10.68 6.76
CA VAL A 66 15.71 9.81 7.70
C VAL A 66 16.89 10.59 8.31
N ASP A 67 17.55 11.43 7.54
CA ASP A 67 18.61 12.30 8.06
C ASP A 67 18.10 13.32 9.08
N MET A 68 16.89 13.84 8.92
CA MET A 68 16.25 14.68 9.94
C MET A 68 16.05 13.92 11.26
N LEU A 69 15.66 12.64 11.21
CA LEU A 69 15.59 11.77 12.39
C LEU A 69 16.98 11.59 13.04
N ARG A 70 18.00 11.26 12.25
CA ARG A 70 19.38 11.10 12.72
C ARG A 70 19.93 12.35 13.40
N ARG A 71 19.54 13.54 12.93
CA ARG A 71 19.95 14.85 13.48
C ARG A 71 19.07 15.31 14.65
N HIS A 72 18.28 14.44 15.26
CA HIS A 72 17.39 14.76 16.37
C HIS A 72 16.36 15.86 16.07
N MET A 73 15.98 16.03 14.82
CA MET A 73 14.91 16.95 14.43
C MET A 73 13.52 16.34 14.62
N MET A 74 13.46 15.01 14.78
CA MET A 74 12.26 14.20 15.09
C MET A 74 12.64 13.11 16.09
N ASP A 75 11.69 12.69 16.90
CA ASP A 75 11.91 11.65 17.93
C ASP A 75 11.73 10.24 17.37
N GLY A 76 10.97 10.09 16.30
CA GLY A 76 10.73 8.82 15.64
C GLY A 76 10.08 8.99 14.27
N ILE A 77 9.95 7.90 13.55
CA ILE A 77 9.34 7.83 12.21
C ILE A 77 8.31 6.70 12.14
N VAL A 78 7.17 6.97 11.52
CA VAL A 78 6.29 5.96 10.94
C VAL A 78 6.56 5.90 9.43
N MET A 79 7.05 4.73 8.97
CA MET A 79 7.50 4.53 7.60
C MET A 79 6.46 3.76 6.80
N CYS A 80 5.89 4.40 5.78
CA CYS A 80 4.91 3.81 4.86
C CYS A 80 5.39 3.80 3.40
N ALA A 81 6.53 4.44 3.09
CA ALA A 81 7.07 4.48 1.73
C ALA A 81 7.69 3.14 1.31
N HIS A 82 7.78 2.88 0.00
CA HIS A 82 8.14 1.57 -0.55
C HIS A 82 9.54 1.51 -1.15
N THR A 83 10.37 2.54 -0.94
CA THR A 83 11.73 2.58 -1.48
C THR A 83 12.58 1.45 -0.91
N SER A 84 13.32 0.76 -1.77
CA SER A 84 14.23 -0.31 -1.38
C SER A 84 15.56 0.26 -0.90
N HIS A 85 16.08 -0.27 0.21
CA HIS A 85 17.39 0.08 0.77
C HIS A 85 18.21 -1.18 1.08
N PRO A 86 19.55 -1.07 1.22
CA PRO A 86 20.39 -2.17 1.71
C PRO A 86 19.86 -2.76 3.03
N GLY A 87 20.09 -4.06 3.28
CA GLY A 87 19.47 -4.80 4.36
C GLY A 87 19.68 -4.25 5.78
N ASP A 88 20.81 -3.56 6.03
CA ASP A 88 21.14 -2.96 7.33
C ASP A 88 20.81 -1.47 7.44
N TYR A 89 20.28 -0.87 6.38
CA TYR A 89 20.01 0.58 6.33
C TYR A 89 19.14 1.04 7.51
N TRP A 90 18.00 0.39 7.71
CA TRP A 90 17.04 0.77 8.74
C TRP A 90 17.52 0.46 10.14
N THR A 91 18.14 -0.70 10.36
CA THR A 91 18.66 -1.13 11.67
C THR A 91 19.84 -0.28 12.13
N SER A 92 20.63 0.25 11.18
CA SER A 92 21.77 1.13 11.47
C SER A 92 21.37 2.52 11.98
N ILE A 93 20.12 2.92 11.88
CA ILE A 93 19.67 4.26 12.27
C ILE A 93 19.65 4.43 13.80
N HIS A 94 19.41 3.36 14.56
CA HIS A 94 19.37 3.33 16.03
C HIS A 94 18.40 4.38 16.63
N ARG A 95 17.28 4.64 15.96
CA ARG A 95 16.24 5.55 16.37
C ARG A 95 14.88 4.86 16.27
N PRO A 96 13.85 5.32 17.00
CA PRO A 96 12.52 4.76 16.92
C PRO A 96 11.94 4.82 15.52
N ILE A 97 11.71 3.65 14.91
CA ILE A 97 11.06 3.48 13.62
C ILE A 97 9.96 2.44 13.77
N VAL A 98 8.78 2.76 13.25
CA VAL A 98 7.69 1.81 13.10
C VAL A 98 7.38 1.70 11.61
N ALA A 99 7.48 0.48 11.08
CA ALA A 99 7.07 0.21 9.71
C ALA A 99 5.56 -0.01 9.64
N PHE A 100 4.89 0.61 8.67
CA PHE A 100 3.50 0.34 8.36
C PHE A 100 3.41 -0.46 7.08
N ASP A 101 2.79 -1.65 7.18
CA ASP A 101 2.62 -2.62 6.09
C ASP A 101 3.93 -3.04 5.39
N ARG A 102 5.07 -2.92 6.08
CA ARG A 102 6.40 -3.24 5.54
C ARG A 102 7.21 -4.05 6.52
N VAL A 103 8.19 -4.80 5.99
CA VAL A 103 9.26 -5.43 6.76
C VAL A 103 10.55 -4.67 6.45
N LEU A 104 11.10 -3.94 7.44
CA LEU A 104 12.30 -3.11 7.28
C LEU A 104 13.56 -3.76 7.86
N GLY A 105 13.45 -4.96 8.41
CA GLY A 105 14.54 -5.74 9.00
C GLY A 105 14.28 -6.12 10.46
N ASP A 106 15.14 -7.00 10.97
CA ASP A 106 15.04 -7.51 12.34
C ASP A 106 15.20 -6.38 13.37
N GLY A 107 14.33 -6.40 14.39
CA GLY A 107 14.37 -5.40 15.47
C GLY A 107 13.61 -4.10 15.18
N ILE A 108 13.04 -3.92 13.97
CA ILE A 108 12.12 -2.81 13.67
C ILE A 108 10.69 -3.30 13.80
N SER A 109 9.92 -2.61 14.65
CA SER A 109 8.51 -2.92 14.83
C SER A 109 7.73 -2.67 13.55
N SER A 110 6.90 -3.64 13.17
CA SER A 110 5.99 -3.54 12.02
C SER A 110 4.55 -3.69 12.48
N ILE A 111 3.67 -2.90 11.88
CA ILE A 111 2.22 -3.00 12.04
C ILE A 111 1.59 -2.96 10.64
N GLY A 112 0.55 -3.74 10.42
CA GLY A 112 -0.08 -3.80 9.10
C GLY A 112 -1.37 -4.58 9.10
N SER A 113 -2.00 -4.65 7.92
CA SER A 113 -3.21 -5.42 7.67
C SER A 113 -2.86 -6.88 7.33
N ASP A 114 -3.78 -7.79 7.63
CA ASP A 114 -3.68 -9.19 7.17
C ASP A 114 -4.16 -9.28 5.71
N HIS A 115 -3.24 -8.95 4.80
CA HIS A 115 -3.51 -8.95 3.36
C HIS A 115 -3.83 -10.35 2.80
N GLU A 116 -3.24 -11.40 3.38
CA GLU A 116 -3.57 -12.78 3.00
C GLU A 116 -5.00 -13.11 3.37
N GLN A 117 -5.42 -12.76 4.59
CA GLN A 117 -6.81 -12.95 5.00
C GLN A 117 -7.77 -12.14 4.13
N GLY A 118 -7.40 -10.91 3.76
CA GLY A 118 -8.16 -10.08 2.81
C GLY A 118 -8.35 -10.79 1.47
N GLY A 119 -7.28 -11.31 0.88
CA GLY A 119 -7.31 -12.08 -0.37
C GLY A 119 -8.22 -13.31 -0.28
N ARG A 120 -8.11 -14.09 0.83
CA ARG A 120 -8.98 -15.26 1.07
C ARG A 120 -10.46 -14.87 1.18
N LEU A 121 -10.79 -13.82 1.90
CA LEU A 121 -12.17 -13.38 2.09
C LEU A 121 -12.82 -12.96 0.77
N ILE A 122 -12.10 -12.23 -0.08
CA ILE A 122 -12.60 -11.83 -1.40
C ILE A 122 -12.75 -13.05 -2.31
N ALA A 123 -11.75 -13.94 -2.36
CA ALA A 123 -11.88 -15.17 -3.14
C ALA A 123 -13.10 -15.98 -2.74
N GLN A 124 -13.29 -16.21 -1.43
CA GLN A 124 -14.45 -16.95 -0.91
C GLN A 124 -15.78 -16.28 -1.26
N MET A 125 -15.84 -14.95 -1.23
CA MET A 125 -17.03 -14.21 -1.61
C MET A 125 -17.33 -14.39 -3.10
N LEU A 126 -16.34 -14.21 -3.97
CA LEU A 126 -16.49 -14.36 -5.41
C LEU A 126 -16.88 -15.80 -5.80
N ILE A 127 -16.24 -16.80 -5.20
CA ILE A 127 -16.57 -18.23 -5.41
C ILE A 127 -18.03 -18.51 -5.01
N ARG A 128 -18.45 -18.04 -3.83
CA ARG A 128 -19.85 -18.21 -3.37
C ARG A 128 -20.86 -17.52 -4.28
N ASN A 129 -20.48 -16.40 -4.86
CA ASN A 129 -21.32 -15.67 -5.81
C ASN A 129 -21.28 -16.26 -7.23
N GLY A 130 -20.51 -17.33 -7.45
CA GLY A 130 -20.47 -18.06 -8.71
C GLY A 130 -19.58 -17.44 -9.77
N ALA A 131 -18.62 -16.59 -9.40
CA ALA A 131 -17.63 -16.04 -10.32
C ALA A 131 -16.85 -17.16 -11.03
N LYS A 132 -16.62 -17.02 -12.33
CA LYS A 132 -15.93 -17.99 -13.17
C LYS A 132 -14.64 -17.45 -13.77
N HIS A 133 -14.58 -16.15 -14.00
CA HIS A 133 -13.43 -15.49 -14.57
C HIS A 133 -13.20 -14.13 -13.90
N VAL A 134 -12.18 -14.06 -13.07
CA VAL A 134 -11.86 -12.88 -12.27
C VAL A 134 -10.64 -12.16 -12.85
N VAL A 135 -10.74 -10.86 -13.03
CA VAL A 135 -9.60 -9.99 -13.35
C VAL A 135 -9.20 -9.19 -12.12
N MET A 136 -7.94 -9.31 -11.72
CA MET A 136 -7.32 -8.44 -10.72
C MET A 136 -6.60 -7.29 -11.41
N ILE A 137 -6.95 -6.06 -11.06
CA ILE A 137 -6.25 -4.85 -11.52
C ILE A 137 -5.41 -4.31 -10.37
N GLY A 138 -4.09 -4.34 -10.53
CA GLY A 138 -3.14 -3.95 -9.49
C GLY A 138 -1.92 -3.20 -9.99
N GLY A 139 -0.95 -2.97 -9.12
CA GLY A 139 0.30 -2.25 -9.39
C GLY A 139 1.24 -2.97 -10.35
N PRO A 140 2.44 -2.40 -10.60
CA PRO A 140 3.42 -3.00 -11.49
C PRO A 140 3.85 -4.40 -11.07
N ARG A 141 4.10 -5.25 -12.05
CA ARG A 141 4.56 -6.63 -11.81
C ARG A 141 5.97 -6.73 -11.20
N ASP A 142 6.78 -5.70 -11.34
CA ASP A 142 8.11 -5.65 -10.73
C ASP A 142 8.05 -5.70 -9.19
N GLN A 143 6.97 -5.22 -8.59
CA GLN A 143 6.70 -5.32 -7.14
C GLN A 143 6.65 -6.78 -6.65
N PHE A 144 6.32 -7.74 -7.51
CA PHE A 144 6.32 -9.17 -7.19
C PHE A 144 7.73 -9.74 -7.03
N PHE A 145 8.73 -9.05 -7.55
CA PHE A 145 10.13 -9.44 -7.56
C PHE A 145 11.02 -8.59 -6.63
N ASP A 146 10.41 -7.84 -5.72
CA ASP A 146 11.14 -6.98 -4.77
C ASP A 146 12.29 -7.73 -4.03
N LEU A 147 12.11 -9.01 -3.76
CA LEU A 147 13.15 -9.86 -3.15
C LEU A 147 14.34 -10.10 -4.07
N ALA A 148 14.12 -10.20 -5.38
CA ALA A 148 15.20 -10.36 -6.37
C ALA A 148 16.07 -9.09 -6.44
N ALA A 149 15.50 -7.92 -6.28
CA ALA A 149 16.23 -6.65 -6.22
C ALA A 149 17.19 -6.56 -5.02
N ARG A 150 16.97 -7.34 -3.97
CA ARG A 150 17.83 -7.42 -2.78
C ARG A 150 18.97 -8.43 -2.90
N GLY A 151 19.10 -9.12 -4.03
CA GLY A 151 20.12 -10.16 -4.24
C GLY A 151 19.86 -11.48 -3.51
N GLU A 152 18.68 -11.65 -2.92
CA GLU A 152 18.24 -12.87 -2.24
C GLU A 152 17.36 -13.72 -3.17
N VAL A 153 17.90 -14.11 -4.32
CA VAL A 153 17.21 -15.06 -5.21
C VAL A 153 17.44 -16.47 -4.69
N GLU A 154 16.58 -16.96 -3.80
CA GLU A 154 16.42 -18.40 -3.64
C GLU A 154 15.48 -18.91 -4.75
N GLU A 155 15.93 -19.86 -5.55
CA GLU A 155 15.07 -20.65 -6.43
C GLU A 155 14.15 -21.52 -5.56
N GLY A 156 12.97 -21.01 -5.25
CA GLY A 156 12.00 -21.70 -4.40
C GLY A 156 10.60 -21.08 -4.53
N PRO A 157 9.58 -21.69 -3.93
CA PRO A 157 8.25 -21.10 -3.91
C PRO A 157 8.31 -19.71 -3.24
N PHE A 158 7.57 -18.77 -3.81
CA PHE A 158 7.54 -17.37 -3.38
C PHE A 158 7.16 -17.27 -1.88
N ASP A 159 8.05 -16.73 -1.05
CA ASP A 159 7.78 -16.53 0.37
C ASP A 159 7.02 -15.21 0.58
N LEU A 160 5.71 -15.32 0.73
CA LEU A 160 4.81 -14.18 0.97
C LEU A 160 5.18 -13.34 2.20
N GLY A 161 5.88 -13.94 3.17
CA GLY A 161 6.32 -13.24 4.38
C GLY A 161 7.44 -12.24 4.16
N LYS A 162 8.17 -12.36 3.05
CA LYS A 162 9.38 -11.56 2.78
C LYS A 162 9.16 -10.35 1.86
N THR A 163 8.02 -10.26 1.16
CA THR A 163 7.77 -9.10 0.29
C THR A 163 7.59 -7.82 1.09
N THR A 164 8.20 -6.71 0.62
CA THR A 164 8.00 -5.37 1.18
C THR A 164 6.75 -4.68 0.63
N PHE A 165 6.15 -5.22 -0.45
CA PHE A 165 4.90 -4.72 -1.00
C PHE A 165 3.70 -5.48 -0.42
N PRO A 166 2.94 -4.89 0.50
CA PRO A 166 1.85 -5.58 1.20
C PRO A 166 0.78 -6.11 0.25
N THR A 167 0.45 -5.36 -0.80
CA THR A 167 -0.57 -5.72 -1.78
C THR A 167 -0.20 -6.95 -2.61
N VAL A 168 1.08 -7.27 -2.78
CA VAL A 168 1.51 -8.49 -3.46
C VAL A 168 1.02 -9.73 -2.72
N ARG A 169 1.09 -9.77 -1.39
CA ARG A 169 0.54 -10.87 -0.58
C ARG A 169 -0.94 -11.07 -0.84
N TYR A 170 -1.68 -9.97 -0.94
CA TYR A 170 -3.09 -9.98 -1.28
C TYR A 170 -3.33 -10.59 -2.67
N TYR A 171 -2.60 -10.13 -3.69
CA TYR A 171 -2.77 -10.60 -5.09
C TYR A 171 -2.48 -12.08 -5.23
N LEU A 172 -1.37 -12.55 -4.67
CA LEU A 172 -0.95 -13.95 -4.74
C LEU A 172 -1.91 -14.89 -4.00
N THR A 173 -2.42 -14.47 -2.84
CA THR A 173 -3.40 -15.25 -2.10
C THR A 173 -4.72 -15.34 -2.86
N LEU A 174 -5.19 -14.22 -3.42
CA LEU A 174 -6.40 -14.20 -4.25
C LEU A 174 -6.27 -15.15 -5.46
N GLU A 175 -5.15 -15.09 -6.18
CA GLU A 175 -4.85 -15.97 -7.31
C GLU A 175 -4.87 -17.45 -6.90
N GLN A 176 -4.18 -17.80 -5.81
CA GLN A 176 -4.10 -19.16 -5.32
C GLN A 176 -5.47 -19.73 -4.94
N GLU A 177 -6.27 -18.97 -4.20
CA GLU A 177 -7.59 -19.40 -3.75
C GLU A 177 -8.57 -19.59 -4.93
N LEU A 178 -8.60 -18.62 -5.86
CA LEU A 178 -9.47 -18.68 -7.04
C LEU A 178 -9.08 -19.83 -7.96
N THR A 179 -7.79 -19.97 -8.29
CA THR A 179 -7.31 -21.05 -9.19
C THR A 179 -7.50 -22.43 -8.57
N SER A 180 -7.31 -22.59 -7.27
CA SER A 180 -7.59 -23.84 -6.54
C SER A 180 -9.07 -24.22 -6.58
N ALA A 181 -9.97 -23.26 -6.67
CA ALA A 181 -11.40 -23.48 -6.82
C ALA A 181 -11.84 -23.65 -8.29
N GLY A 182 -10.90 -23.65 -9.25
CA GLY A 182 -11.20 -23.78 -10.68
C GLY A 182 -11.75 -22.51 -11.33
N VAL A 183 -11.62 -21.36 -10.67
CA VAL A 183 -11.98 -20.04 -11.20
C VAL A 183 -10.80 -19.52 -12.03
N LYS A 184 -11.07 -19.06 -13.25
CA LYS A 184 -10.06 -18.44 -14.10
C LYS A 184 -9.64 -17.10 -13.49
N TYR A 185 -8.33 -16.86 -13.40
CA TYR A 185 -7.76 -15.63 -12.85
C TYR A 185 -6.82 -14.98 -13.85
N GLU A 186 -6.90 -13.67 -13.98
CA GLU A 186 -5.98 -12.86 -14.76
C GLU A 186 -5.55 -11.63 -13.96
N TYR A 187 -4.27 -11.28 -14.06
CA TYR A 187 -3.73 -10.04 -13.51
C TYR A 187 -3.49 -9.02 -14.62
N VAL A 188 -4.06 -7.84 -14.47
CA VAL A 188 -3.89 -6.70 -15.37
C VAL A 188 -3.17 -5.59 -14.63
N GLU A 189 -2.06 -5.15 -15.18
CA GLU A 189 -1.21 -4.11 -14.61
C GLU A 189 -1.79 -2.72 -14.90
N ALA A 190 -1.97 -1.92 -13.86
CA ALA A 190 -2.48 -0.56 -13.95
C ALA A 190 -1.37 0.51 -13.94
N GLY A 191 -0.12 0.13 -13.69
CA GLY A 191 0.98 1.05 -13.47
C GLY A 191 1.12 1.49 -12.00
N GLU A 192 1.94 2.49 -11.77
CA GLU A 192 2.21 3.01 -10.43
C GLU A 192 0.97 3.63 -9.79
N VAL A 193 0.98 3.74 -8.45
CA VAL A 193 -0.13 4.25 -7.62
C VAL A 193 -0.71 5.58 -8.13
N MET A 194 0.10 6.38 -8.81
CA MET A 194 -0.28 7.69 -9.34
C MET A 194 -0.59 7.70 -10.83
N ASP A 195 -0.44 6.57 -11.54
CA ASP A 195 -0.77 6.47 -12.96
C ASP A 195 -2.26 6.26 -13.18
N PHE A 196 -3.07 7.30 -12.97
CA PHE A 196 -4.51 7.24 -13.24
C PHE A 196 -4.83 6.88 -14.70
N ALA A 197 -3.96 7.27 -15.65
CA ALA A 197 -4.13 6.89 -17.05
C ALA A 197 -3.90 5.37 -17.22
N GLY A 198 -2.95 4.79 -16.49
CA GLY A 198 -2.74 3.34 -16.42
C GLY A 198 -3.97 2.61 -15.89
N TYR A 199 -4.56 3.10 -14.79
CA TYR A 199 -5.82 2.53 -14.27
C TYR A 199 -6.95 2.59 -15.30
N HIS A 200 -7.12 3.69 -16.02
CA HIS A 200 -8.13 3.78 -17.07
C HIS A 200 -7.91 2.74 -18.18
N ARG A 201 -6.65 2.58 -18.65
CA ARG A 201 -6.33 1.57 -19.68
C ARG A 201 -6.59 0.15 -19.17
N ALA A 202 -6.19 -0.16 -17.94
CA ALA A 202 -6.38 -1.47 -17.33
C ALA A 202 -7.86 -1.82 -17.16
N VAL A 203 -8.66 -0.85 -16.67
CA VAL A 203 -10.12 -1.00 -16.55
C VAL A 203 -10.77 -1.22 -17.90
N SER A 204 -10.44 -0.40 -18.91
CA SER A 204 -10.99 -0.56 -20.27
C SER A 204 -10.69 -1.94 -20.84
N ASN A 205 -9.46 -2.42 -20.69
CA ASN A 205 -9.04 -3.75 -21.10
C ASN A 205 -9.83 -4.86 -20.36
N ALA A 206 -9.99 -4.74 -19.05
CA ALA A 206 -10.76 -5.71 -18.28
C ALA A 206 -12.24 -5.75 -18.72
N LEU A 207 -12.85 -4.59 -18.97
CA LEU A 207 -14.25 -4.50 -19.41
C LEU A 207 -14.46 -4.98 -20.85
N ASP A 208 -13.48 -4.85 -21.75
CA ASP A 208 -13.54 -5.47 -23.08
C ASP A 208 -13.66 -6.98 -22.97
N LYS A 209 -13.00 -7.58 -21.98
CA LYS A 209 -13.03 -9.03 -21.73
C LYS A 209 -14.34 -9.55 -21.13
N VAL A 210 -15.21 -8.69 -20.62
CA VAL A 210 -16.56 -9.10 -20.16
C VAL A 210 -17.32 -9.73 -21.33
N THR A 211 -17.25 -9.12 -22.50
CA THR A 211 -17.97 -9.60 -23.69
C THR A 211 -17.19 -10.63 -24.50
N THR A 212 -15.85 -10.55 -24.52
CA THR A 212 -15.02 -11.42 -25.39
C THR A 212 -14.60 -12.71 -24.70
N ASP A 213 -14.28 -12.67 -23.41
CA ASP A 213 -13.66 -13.77 -22.67
C ASP A 213 -14.48 -14.25 -21.47
N GLY A 214 -15.66 -13.63 -21.24
CA GLY A 214 -16.57 -13.99 -20.16
C GLY A 214 -16.05 -13.60 -18.77
N VAL A 215 -15.33 -12.49 -18.65
CA VAL A 215 -14.97 -11.92 -17.34
C VAL A 215 -16.25 -11.51 -16.63
N ASP A 216 -16.46 -12.01 -15.42
CA ASP A 216 -17.64 -11.78 -14.60
C ASP A 216 -17.33 -11.14 -13.23
N ALA A 217 -16.04 -10.93 -12.93
CA ALA A 217 -15.64 -10.18 -11.75
C ALA A 217 -14.35 -9.40 -11.97
N VAL A 218 -14.29 -8.19 -11.38
CA VAL A 218 -13.08 -7.35 -11.30
C VAL A 218 -12.78 -7.02 -9.84
N VAL A 219 -11.53 -7.18 -9.45
CA VAL A 219 -11.02 -6.79 -8.13
C VAL A 219 -9.96 -5.72 -8.33
N SER A 220 -10.00 -4.63 -7.56
CA SER A 220 -9.03 -3.54 -7.63
C SER A 220 -8.98 -2.73 -6.36
N SER A 221 -8.07 -1.73 -6.30
CA SER A 221 -8.12 -0.65 -5.31
C SER A 221 -9.43 0.15 -5.43
N ASP A 222 -9.75 0.96 -4.42
CA ASP A 222 -10.93 1.85 -4.47
C ASP A 222 -10.95 2.72 -5.73
N ILE A 223 -9.78 3.24 -6.14
CA ILE A 223 -9.64 4.05 -7.35
C ILE A 223 -9.98 3.23 -8.60
N GLY A 224 -9.35 2.06 -8.76
CA GLY A 224 -9.60 1.18 -9.89
C GLY A 224 -11.05 0.69 -9.95
N ALA A 225 -11.61 0.32 -8.80
CA ALA A 225 -13.00 -0.10 -8.68
C ALA A 225 -13.96 1.04 -9.06
N SER A 226 -13.72 2.27 -8.64
CA SER A 226 -14.54 3.44 -8.99
C SER A 226 -14.52 3.73 -10.49
N PHE A 227 -13.37 3.60 -11.14
CA PHE A 227 -13.25 3.74 -12.59
C PHE A 227 -13.99 2.61 -13.31
N CYS A 228 -13.88 1.37 -12.78
CA CYS A 228 -14.55 0.21 -13.31
C CYS A 228 -16.08 0.37 -13.25
N VAL A 229 -16.64 0.78 -12.12
CA VAL A 229 -18.09 1.06 -11.98
C VAL A 229 -18.54 2.11 -12.99
N ARG A 230 -17.84 3.24 -13.05
CA ARG A 230 -18.22 4.33 -13.95
C ARG A 230 -18.22 3.90 -15.41
N GLU A 231 -17.17 3.19 -15.83
CA GLU A 231 -17.04 2.75 -17.22
C GLU A 231 -17.98 1.60 -17.57
N ALA A 232 -18.19 0.64 -16.66
CA ALA A 232 -19.15 -0.44 -16.84
C ALA A 232 -20.59 0.08 -17.04
N LEU A 233 -21.02 1.03 -16.19
CA LEU A 233 -22.32 1.69 -16.35
C LEU A 233 -22.42 2.46 -17.67
N GLY A 234 -21.35 3.13 -18.09
CA GLY A 234 -21.29 3.83 -19.39
C GLY A 234 -21.40 2.88 -20.58
N ARG A 235 -20.98 1.63 -20.45
CA ARG A 235 -21.11 0.56 -21.46
C ARG A 235 -22.41 -0.23 -21.37
N GLY A 236 -23.26 0.06 -20.38
CA GLY A 236 -24.53 -0.65 -20.14
C GLY A 236 -24.36 -2.03 -19.50
N ILE A 237 -23.20 -2.33 -18.90
CA ILE A 237 -22.95 -3.57 -18.18
C ILE A 237 -23.66 -3.52 -16.81
N SER A 238 -24.45 -4.54 -16.52
CA SER A 238 -25.21 -4.62 -15.27
C SER A 238 -24.30 -5.05 -14.10
N ILE A 239 -24.35 -4.30 -13.00
CA ILE A 239 -23.60 -4.57 -11.77
C ILE A 239 -24.64 -4.87 -10.66
N PRO A 240 -24.56 -5.99 -9.95
CA PRO A 240 -23.54 -7.05 -10.02
C PRO A 240 -23.87 -8.21 -10.97
N ASP A 241 -24.99 -8.17 -11.71
CA ASP A 241 -25.58 -9.32 -12.41
C ASP A 241 -24.68 -9.85 -13.55
N GLU A 242 -24.07 -8.94 -14.34
CA GLU A 242 -23.14 -9.31 -15.42
C GLU A 242 -21.68 -9.16 -14.98
N LEU A 243 -21.40 -8.23 -14.04
CA LEU A 243 -20.03 -7.97 -13.56
C LEU A 243 -20.03 -7.64 -12.07
N GLN A 244 -19.39 -8.47 -11.27
CA GLN A 244 -19.11 -8.18 -9.88
C GLN A 244 -17.88 -7.28 -9.79
N ILE A 245 -17.93 -6.20 -8.99
CA ILE A 245 -16.80 -5.32 -8.78
C ILE A 245 -16.48 -5.26 -7.28
N VAL A 246 -15.23 -5.53 -6.93
CA VAL A 246 -14.78 -5.57 -5.54
C VAL A 246 -13.59 -4.62 -5.34
N ALA A 247 -13.70 -3.75 -4.33
CA ALA A 247 -12.60 -2.95 -3.85
C ALA A 247 -11.99 -3.57 -2.58
N TYR A 248 -10.67 -3.53 -2.44
CA TYR A 248 -10.00 -4.12 -1.27
C TYR A 248 -9.54 -3.09 -0.22
N ASP A 249 -9.47 -1.80 -0.54
CA ASP A 249 -9.01 -0.78 0.42
C ASP A 249 -10.10 -0.36 1.42
N GLY A 250 -11.34 -0.22 0.96
CA GLY A 250 -12.48 0.12 1.81
C GLY A 250 -12.39 1.53 2.43
N THR A 251 -11.84 2.50 1.68
CA THR A 251 -11.66 3.89 2.15
C THR A 251 -12.85 4.79 1.83
N TYR A 252 -13.82 4.33 1.05
CA TYR A 252 -15.06 5.04 0.67
C TYR A 252 -16.28 4.20 0.95
#